data_09debe6207d7e2f71d8c31d7bcd44d75
#
_entry.id   09debe6207d7e2f71d8c31d7bcd44d75
#
_cell.length_a   1.000
_cell.length_b   1.000
_cell.length_c   1.000
_cell.angle_alpha   90.00
_cell.angle_beta   90.00
_cell.angle_gamma   90.00
#
_symmetry.space_group_name_H-M   'P 1'
#
loop_
_entity.id
_entity.type
_entity.pdbx_description
1 polymer ?
#
loop_
_entity_poly.entity_id
_entity_poly.type
_entity_poly.pdbx_seq_one_letter_code
_entity_poly.pdbx_strand_id
1 'polypeptide(L)'
;ATTAADGTVSVGDKLSGTIYIDHITATASGTPDNAAPVVSASLDNSLWQVTASVADAVDGILPAGSVTVTYNGAPYGSYDPATGLVTVALPGPGESHEAMRITITARDLSGNIGRASVDVEPYGVDHKFTDINDYWAATYVDFLYNANITTGYADGTFRPNDNISRQQFAVMLYRYLGLDGTQYESVTLPFADNASIGDYALTAVKALYTEGIINGSTGSDGRLYFNPGGSLTRAQAAAMIGRTQEKGYAIVDLTFSDTASIPAYATYYIQTMAAQGVISGYADGTFQPGANITRGQMAKILYNLM
;
A
#
# COMPACT_ATOMS: atom_id res chain seq x y z
N ALA A 1 36.08 30.15 8.22
CA ALA A 1 36.02 28.75 8.62
C ALA A 1 37.43 28.17 8.56
N THR A 2 37.94 27.76 9.69
CA THR A 2 39.17 26.97 9.73
C THR A 2 38.77 25.53 9.60
N THR A 3 39.07 24.90 8.46
CA THR A 3 39.03 23.44 8.37
C THR A 3 40.08 22.90 9.34
N ALA A 4 39.69 21.97 10.21
CA ALA A 4 40.66 21.19 10.93
C ALA A 4 41.55 20.46 9.92
N ALA A 5 42.81 20.16 10.26
CA ALA A 5 43.75 19.52 9.37
C ALA A 5 43.29 18.13 8.86
N ASP A 6 42.27 17.57 9.47
CA ASP A 6 41.63 16.31 9.13
C ASP A 6 40.33 16.47 8.26
N GLY A 7 39.96 17.71 7.93
CA GLY A 7 38.79 18.01 7.11
C GLY A 7 37.42 17.86 7.84
N THR A 8 37.42 17.74 9.16
CA THR A 8 36.18 17.65 9.91
C THR A 8 35.49 18.99 10.14
N VAL A 9 34.16 19.03 10.06
CA VAL A 9 33.33 20.21 10.36
C VAL A 9 32.44 19.85 11.55
N SER A 10 32.44 20.68 12.59
CA SER A 10 31.64 20.48 13.77
C SER A 10 30.20 21.01 13.60
N VAL A 11 29.23 20.38 14.24
CA VAL A 11 27.86 20.86 14.27
C VAL A 11 27.83 22.24 14.96
N GLY A 12 27.21 23.21 14.27
CA GLY A 12 27.14 24.61 14.76
C GLY A 12 28.08 25.59 14.08
N ASP A 13 29.04 25.15 13.26
CA ASP A 13 29.90 26.03 12.50
C ASP A 13 29.11 26.76 11.41
N LYS A 14 29.27 28.10 11.39
CA LYS A 14 28.71 28.91 10.30
C LYS A 14 29.71 28.98 9.16
N LEU A 15 29.34 28.38 8.04
CA LEU A 15 30.10 28.40 6.81
C LEU A 15 29.59 29.52 5.89
N SER A 16 30.48 30.35 5.35
CA SER A 16 30.13 31.34 4.33
C SER A 16 30.92 31.02 3.05
N GLY A 17 30.22 30.95 1.93
CA GLY A 17 30.79 30.64 0.61
C GLY A 17 30.17 29.43 -0.03
N THR A 18 30.60 29.08 -1.24
CA THR A 18 30.18 27.88 -1.95
C THR A 18 31.02 26.70 -1.48
N ILE A 19 30.35 25.66 -0.95
CA ILE A 19 31.02 24.44 -0.51
C ILE A 19 30.72 23.36 -1.55
N TYR A 20 31.75 22.77 -2.10
CA TYR A 20 31.65 21.57 -2.91
C TYR A 20 31.91 20.37 -2.01
N ILE A 21 30.89 19.53 -1.84
CA ILE A 21 31.00 18.32 -1.05
C ILE A 21 31.03 17.13 -2.01
N ASP A 22 32.22 16.54 -2.12
CA ASP A 22 32.48 15.41 -3.02
C ASP A 22 32.15 14.08 -2.35
N HIS A 23 32.32 13.98 -1.02
CA HIS A 23 32.00 12.79 -0.25
C HIS A 23 31.71 13.13 1.22
N ILE A 24 30.54 12.76 1.70
CA ILE A 24 30.22 12.80 3.13
C ILE A 24 30.17 11.37 3.66
N THR A 25 31.08 11.06 4.57
CA THR A 25 30.96 9.83 5.38
C THR A 25 30.50 10.25 6.77
N ALA A 26 29.26 9.97 7.12
CA ALA A 26 28.76 10.09 8.48
C ALA A 26 28.94 8.74 9.18
N THR A 27 29.78 8.71 10.22
CA THR A 27 29.82 7.58 11.15
C THR A 27 28.86 7.87 12.28
N ALA A 28 27.74 7.19 12.34
CA ALA A 28 26.84 7.24 13.47
C ALA A 28 27.47 6.49 14.64
N SER A 29 27.80 7.20 15.72
CA SER A 29 28.17 6.61 17.02
C SER A 29 26.92 6.49 17.88
N GLY A 30 26.06 5.54 17.57
CA GLY A 30 24.83 5.30 18.33
C GLY A 30 24.18 3.98 17.91
N THR A 31 23.26 3.50 18.72
CA THR A 31 22.40 2.37 18.31
C THR A 31 21.59 2.82 17.11
N PRO A 32 21.56 2.06 15.98
CA PRO A 32 20.70 2.40 14.85
C PRO A 32 19.25 2.55 15.33
N ASP A 33 18.59 3.63 14.88
CA ASP A 33 17.16 3.75 15.07
C ASP A 33 16.44 2.82 14.10
N ASN A 34 15.79 1.81 14.66
CA ASN A 34 14.99 0.82 13.93
C ASN A 34 13.51 0.91 14.36
N ALA A 35 13.15 1.90 15.17
CA ALA A 35 11.76 2.13 15.56
C ALA A 35 11.06 2.98 14.51
N ALA A 36 9.84 2.59 14.13
CA ALA A 36 9.04 3.42 13.24
C ALA A 36 8.29 4.50 14.04
N PRO A 37 8.01 5.66 13.46
CA PRO A 37 7.17 6.68 14.06
C PRO A 37 5.82 6.13 14.48
N VAL A 38 5.33 6.55 15.64
CA VAL A 38 3.99 6.22 16.12
C VAL A 38 3.01 7.24 15.56
N VAL A 39 2.02 6.75 14.80
CA VAL A 39 0.91 7.53 14.28
C VAL A 39 -0.36 7.08 14.99
N SER A 40 -0.99 7.97 15.75
CA SER A 40 -2.26 7.68 16.43
C SER A 40 -3.36 8.56 15.83
N ALA A 41 -4.28 7.95 15.08
CA ALA A 41 -5.34 8.64 14.37
C ALA A 41 -6.72 8.25 14.91
N SER A 42 -7.66 9.20 14.92
CA SER A 42 -9.03 8.99 15.35
C SER A 42 -10.01 9.87 14.60
N LEU A 43 -11.24 9.37 14.42
CA LEU A 43 -12.38 10.13 13.92
C LEU A 43 -13.08 10.86 15.06
N ASP A 44 -13.21 12.17 14.95
CA ASP A 44 -14.04 12.98 15.84
C ASP A 44 -15.38 13.30 15.13
N ASN A 45 -16.39 12.54 15.48
CA ASN A 45 -17.74 12.70 14.92
C ASN A 45 -18.43 13.99 15.38
N SER A 46 -17.96 14.62 16.47
CA SER A 46 -18.55 15.86 16.99
C SER A 46 -18.09 17.09 16.21
N LEU A 47 -16.85 17.06 15.73
CA LEU A 47 -16.22 18.12 14.96
C LEU A 47 -16.12 17.81 13.46
N TRP A 48 -16.59 16.62 13.03
CA TRP A 48 -16.49 16.16 11.64
C TRP A 48 -15.08 16.30 11.07
N GLN A 49 -14.14 15.69 11.78
CA GLN A 49 -12.74 15.73 11.40
C GLN A 49 -12.02 14.45 11.80
N VAL A 50 -10.94 14.15 11.10
CA VAL A 50 -9.93 13.18 11.54
C VAL A 50 -8.78 13.95 12.17
N THR A 51 -8.39 13.55 13.37
CA THR A 51 -7.21 14.07 14.06
C THR A 51 -6.18 12.97 14.25
N ALA A 52 -4.90 13.32 14.18
CA ALA A 52 -3.85 12.39 14.52
C ALA A 52 -2.69 13.10 15.23
N SER A 53 -1.97 12.34 16.07
CA SER A 53 -0.65 12.71 16.59
C SER A 53 0.42 11.84 15.93
N VAL A 54 1.54 12.47 15.61
CA VAL A 54 2.70 11.82 15.01
C VAL A 54 3.92 12.14 15.85
N ALA A 55 4.59 11.11 16.36
CA ALA A 55 5.81 11.27 17.14
C ALA A 55 6.74 10.06 16.93
N ASP A 56 8.02 10.31 17.02
CA ASP A 56 9.05 9.29 17.03
C ASP A 56 9.78 9.24 18.37
N ALA A 57 10.20 8.05 18.79
CA ALA A 57 10.85 7.86 20.09
C ALA A 57 12.27 8.48 20.14
N VAL A 58 12.94 8.57 19.01
CA VAL A 58 14.31 9.09 18.84
C VAL A 58 14.29 10.51 18.32
N ASP A 59 13.54 10.74 17.24
CA ASP A 59 13.50 12.03 16.51
C ASP A 59 12.50 13.02 17.13
N GLY A 60 11.57 12.56 18.00
CA GLY A 60 10.53 13.39 18.59
C GLY A 60 9.45 13.80 17.59
N ILE A 61 9.16 15.11 17.49
CA ILE A 61 8.24 15.65 16.49
C ILE A 61 8.97 15.74 15.14
N LEU A 62 8.42 15.08 14.13
CA LEU A 62 9.05 14.99 12.82
C LEU A 62 8.96 16.32 12.04
N PRO A 63 9.96 16.62 11.17
CA PRO A 63 9.96 17.85 10.38
C PRO A 63 8.88 17.85 9.30
N ALA A 64 8.56 19.04 8.77
CA ALA A 64 7.68 19.18 7.62
C ALA A 64 8.20 18.36 6.42
N GLY A 65 7.31 17.67 5.73
CA GLY A 65 7.66 16.77 4.62
C GLY A 65 7.95 15.32 5.01
N SER A 66 8.18 15.05 6.30
CA SER A 66 8.28 13.68 6.82
C SER A 66 6.92 13.00 7.00
N VAL A 67 5.84 13.78 6.99
CA VAL A 67 4.48 13.28 7.19
C VAL A 67 3.63 13.61 5.98
N THR A 68 3.00 12.59 5.42
CA THR A 68 2.02 12.73 4.34
C THR A 68 0.64 12.35 4.84
N VAL A 69 -0.35 13.12 4.43
CA VAL A 69 -1.76 12.86 4.69
C VAL A 69 -2.46 12.70 3.36
N THR A 70 -3.16 11.60 3.20
CA THR A 70 -3.89 11.32 1.95
C THR A 70 -5.36 11.02 2.22
N TYR A 71 -6.20 11.43 1.28
CA TYR A 71 -7.58 10.99 1.15
C TYR A 71 -7.67 10.10 -0.08
N ASN A 72 -8.04 8.84 0.11
CA ASN A 72 -8.14 7.87 -0.98
C ASN A 72 -6.89 7.86 -1.90
N GLY A 73 -5.70 7.96 -1.30
CA GLY A 73 -4.42 7.97 -2.00
C GLY A 73 -3.98 9.34 -2.55
N ALA A 74 -4.87 10.33 -2.67
CA ALA A 74 -4.52 11.69 -3.09
C ALA A 74 -4.10 12.56 -1.90
N PRO A 75 -3.12 13.48 -2.04
CA PRO A 75 -2.74 14.40 -0.96
C PRO A 75 -3.94 15.18 -0.42
N TYR A 76 -4.11 15.18 0.90
CA TYR A 76 -5.23 15.83 1.57
C TYR A 76 -4.91 16.13 3.03
N GLY A 77 -5.29 17.33 3.50
CA GLY A 77 -5.00 17.73 4.88
C GLY A 77 -3.58 18.26 5.09
N SER A 78 -3.24 18.53 6.33
CA SER A 78 -1.96 19.11 6.70
C SER A 78 -1.42 18.54 8.01
N TYR A 79 -0.10 18.47 8.09
CA TYR A 79 0.65 18.17 9.30
C TYR A 79 1.28 19.45 9.83
N ASP A 80 1.13 19.69 11.13
CA ASP A 80 1.79 20.79 11.82
C ASP A 80 3.08 20.30 12.52
N PRO A 81 4.25 20.64 12.00
CA PRO A 81 5.53 20.21 12.58
C PRO A 81 5.87 20.92 13.90
N ALA A 82 5.12 21.95 14.30
CA ALA A 82 5.32 22.60 15.59
C ALA A 82 4.65 21.81 16.74
N THR A 83 3.57 21.11 16.44
CA THR A 83 2.77 20.39 17.44
C THR A 83 2.80 18.88 17.27
N GLY A 84 3.23 18.37 16.10
CA GLY A 84 3.15 16.96 15.75
C GLY A 84 1.73 16.49 15.42
N LEU A 85 0.81 17.42 15.13
CA LEU A 85 -0.59 17.12 14.91
C LEU A 85 -0.98 17.17 13.42
N VAL A 86 -1.93 16.31 13.07
CA VAL A 86 -2.65 16.30 11.79
C VAL A 86 -4.11 16.61 12.05
N THR A 87 -4.71 17.44 11.22
CA THR A 87 -6.15 17.69 11.23
C THR A 87 -6.69 17.67 9.81
N VAL A 88 -7.75 16.88 9.59
CA VAL A 88 -8.42 16.71 8.30
C VAL A 88 -9.92 16.98 8.49
N ALA A 89 -10.42 18.04 7.86
CA ALA A 89 -11.84 18.32 7.86
C ALA A 89 -12.58 17.30 6.95
N LEU A 90 -13.75 16.86 7.41
CA LEU A 90 -14.63 15.97 6.67
C LEU A 90 -15.86 16.73 6.14
N PRO A 91 -16.61 16.16 5.15
CA PRO A 91 -17.92 16.67 4.78
C PRO A 91 -18.83 16.82 6.01
N GLY A 92 -19.64 17.85 6.03
CA GLY A 92 -20.53 18.15 7.17
C GLY A 92 -21.65 17.12 7.36
N PRO A 93 -22.32 17.15 8.51
CA PRO A 93 -23.43 16.25 8.79
C PRO A 93 -24.56 16.42 7.78
N GLY A 94 -24.97 15.31 7.15
CA GLY A 94 -26.02 15.30 6.13
C GLY A 94 -25.56 15.60 4.70
N GLU A 95 -24.29 15.87 4.49
CA GLU A 95 -23.70 15.97 3.14
C GLU A 95 -23.40 14.58 2.59
N SER A 96 -23.86 14.28 1.37
CA SER A 96 -23.56 13.00 0.71
C SER A 96 -22.07 12.89 0.42
N HIS A 97 -21.49 11.76 0.74
CA HIS A 97 -20.10 11.47 0.44
C HIS A 97 -19.87 9.97 0.23
N GLU A 98 -18.93 9.65 -0.63
CA GLU A 98 -18.41 8.30 -0.80
C GLU A 98 -17.61 7.86 0.43
N ALA A 99 -17.29 6.57 0.50
CA ALA A 99 -16.37 6.05 1.49
C ALA A 99 -15.03 6.79 1.44
N MET A 100 -14.54 7.25 2.58
CA MET A 100 -13.29 7.99 2.67
C MET A 100 -12.29 7.22 3.52
N ARG A 101 -11.08 7.06 3.01
CA ARG A 101 -9.95 6.57 3.78
C ARG A 101 -8.92 7.69 3.93
N ILE A 102 -8.77 8.17 5.16
CA ILE A 102 -7.70 9.11 5.51
C ILE A 102 -6.52 8.31 6.00
N THR A 103 -5.39 8.42 5.31
CA THR A 103 -4.15 7.74 5.67
C THR A 103 -3.08 8.75 6.03
N ILE A 104 -2.46 8.56 7.17
CA ILE A 104 -1.31 9.33 7.64
C ILE A 104 -0.09 8.41 7.61
N THR A 105 0.93 8.80 6.86
CA THR A 105 2.20 8.10 6.78
C THR A 105 3.31 9.03 7.26
N ALA A 106 4.10 8.56 8.20
CA ALA A 106 5.24 9.28 8.75
C ALA A 106 6.53 8.52 8.48
N ARG A 107 7.58 9.23 8.05
CA ARG A 107 8.93 8.68 7.87
C ARG A 107 9.88 9.43 8.80
N ASP A 108 10.62 8.70 9.64
CA ASP A 108 11.68 9.26 10.48
C ASP A 108 12.95 9.59 9.67
N LEU A 109 13.94 10.17 10.34
CA LEU A 109 15.23 10.53 9.72
C LEU A 109 16.09 9.31 9.37
N SER A 110 15.81 8.16 9.98
CA SER A 110 16.46 6.86 9.71
C SER A 110 15.80 6.08 8.57
N GLY A 111 14.64 6.54 8.09
CA GLY A 111 13.89 5.96 6.98
C GLY A 111 12.83 4.94 7.38
N ASN A 112 12.59 4.71 8.71
CA ASN A 112 11.51 3.85 9.15
C ASN A 112 10.16 4.53 8.94
N ILE A 113 9.12 3.74 8.64
CA ILE A 113 7.80 4.25 8.26
C ILE A 113 6.76 3.76 9.27
N GLY A 114 6.05 4.73 9.85
CA GLY A 114 4.82 4.52 10.62
C GLY A 114 3.60 4.96 9.82
N ARG A 115 2.47 4.27 10.02
CA ARG A 115 1.23 4.52 9.29
C ARG A 115 0.01 4.28 10.17
N ALA A 116 -0.99 5.15 10.03
CA ALA A 116 -2.34 4.88 10.52
C ALA A 116 -3.37 5.32 9.50
N SER A 117 -4.55 4.70 9.52
CA SER A 117 -5.66 5.06 8.66
C SER A 117 -6.97 5.12 9.44
N VAL A 118 -7.86 6.01 9.01
CA VAL A 118 -9.22 6.14 9.53
C VAL A 118 -10.18 6.03 8.37
N ASP A 119 -11.14 5.13 8.47
CA ASP A 119 -12.21 4.94 7.50
C ASP A 119 -13.44 5.74 7.93
N VAL A 120 -14.04 6.44 6.98
CA VAL A 120 -15.32 7.15 7.13
C VAL A 120 -16.31 6.49 6.20
N GLU A 121 -17.40 5.96 6.76
CA GLU A 121 -18.43 5.24 6.00
C GLU A 121 -19.15 6.18 5.01
N PRO A 122 -19.58 5.67 3.85
CA PRO A 122 -20.32 6.49 2.88
C PRO A 122 -21.68 6.92 3.44
N TYR A 123 -22.18 8.05 3.00
CA TYR A 123 -23.47 8.55 3.37
C TYR A 123 -24.23 9.11 2.16
N GLY A 124 -25.49 8.69 2.00
CA GLY A 124 -26.38 9.23 0.97
C GLY A 124 -26.01 8.89 -0.47
N VAL A 125 -25.27 7.79 -0.69
CA VAL A 125 -24.88 7.27 -2.01
C VAL A 125 -25.36 5.83 -2.20
N ASP A 126 -25.72 5.49 -3.43
CA ASP A 126 -26.13 4.12 -3.80
C ASP A 126 -24.93 3.28 -4.26
N HIS A 127 -24.98 1.99 -3.97
CA HIS A 127 -23.96 1.05 -4.46
C HIS A 127 -23.97 0.95 -5.98
N LYS A 128 -22.78 0.87 -6.57
CA LYS A 128 -22.61 0.80 -8.03
C LYS A 128 -23.05 -0.53 -8.63
N PHE A 129 -22.84 -1.63 -7.90
CA PHE A 129 -23.10 -2.98 -8.40
C PHE A 129 -24.28 -3.61 -7.67
N THR A 130 -25.11 -4.35 -8.41
CA THR A 130 -26.37 -4.89 -7.90
C THR A 130 -26.22 -6.05 -6.92
N ASP A 131 -25.04 -6.67 -6.86
CA ASP A 131 -24.75 -7.87 -6.06
C ASP A 131 -23.88 -7.58 -4.81
N ILE A 132 -23.76 -6.30 -4.43
CA ILE A 132 -23.02 -5.91 -3.23
C ILE A 132 -23.89 -5.22 -2.17
N ASN A 133 -25.19 -5.10 -2.40
CA ASN A 133 -26.12 -4.60 -1.39
C ASN A 133 -26.03 -5.49 -0.15
N ASP A 134 -25.89 -4.87 1.02
CA ASP A 134 -25.68 -5.54 2.31
C ASP A 134 -24.44 -6.47 2.37
N TYR A 135 -23.50 -6.31 1.42
CA TYR A 135 -22.27 -7.09 1.41
C TYR A 135 -21.16 -6.36 2.19
N TRP A 136 -20.45 -7.08 3.03
CA TRP A 136 -19.42 -6.51 3.91
C TRP A 136 -18.30 -5.74 3.19
N ALA A 137 -18.09 -6.00 1.91
CA ALA A 137 -17.06 -5.32 1.11
C ALA A 137 -17.63 -4.25 0.17
N ALA A 138 -18.92 -3.90 0.28
CA ALA A 138 -19.58 -2.94 -0.62
C ALA A 138 -18.82 -1.62 -0.70
N THR A 139 -18.55 -1.00 0.45
CA THR A 139 -17.77 0.23 0.58
C THR A 139 -16.42 0.17 -0.16
N TYR A 140 -15.69 -0.93 -0.01
CA TYR A 140 -14.38 -1.11 -0.66
C TYR A 140 -14.51 -1.27 -2.18
N VAL A 141 -15.57 -1.95 -2.62
CA VAL A 141 -15.84 -2.17 -4.06
C VAL A 141 -16.24 -0.88 -4.75
N ASP A 142 -17.15 -0.09 -4.17
CA ASP A 142 -17.55 1.21 -4.69
C ASP A 142 -16.38 2.16 -4.77
N PHE A 143 -15.55 2.19 -3.72
CA PHE A 143 -14.34 2.98 -3.72
C PHE A 143 -13.42 2.62 -4.90
N LEU A 144 -13.15 1.32 -5.13
CA LEU A 144 -12.32 0.90 -6.26
C LEU A 144 -12.94 1.22 -7.62
N TYR A 145 -14.28 1.22 -7.71
CA TYR A 145 -14.98 1.66 -8.91
C TYR A 145 -14.77 3.16 -9.14
N ASN A 146 -14.98 3.99 -8.14
CA ASN A 146 -14.82 5.45 -8.22
C ASN A 146 -13.37 5.87 -8.51
N ALA A 147 -12.40 5.10 -7.98
CA ALA A 147 -10.99 5.26 -8.30
C ALA A 147 -10.58 4.68 -9.68
N ASN A 148 -11.52 4.19 -10.49
CA ASN A 148 -11.28 3.53 -11.78
C ASN A 148 -10.38 2.28 -11.72
N ILE A 149 -10.25 1.65 -10.57
CA ILE A 149 -9.45 0.42 -10.39
C ILE A 149 -10.23 -0.80 -10.88
N THR A 150 -11.54 -0.82 -10.69
CA THR A 150 -12.43 -1.86 -11.21
C THR A 150 -13.59 -1.28 -12.02
N THR A 151 -14.10 -2.06 -12.96
CA THR A 151 -15.31 -1.72 -13.74
C THR A 151 -16.44 -2.73 -13.51
N GLY A 152 -16.19 -3.79 -12.72
CA GLY A 152 -17.12 -4.91 -12.60
C GLY A 152 -17.31 -5.69 -13.90
N TYR A 153 -18.46 -6.34 -14.01
CA TYR A 153 -18.87 -7.08 -15.21
C TYR A 153 -19.93 -6.32 -16.00
N ALA A 154 -20.09 -6.66 -17.27
CA ALA A 154 -21.03 -6.01 -18.18
C ALA A 154 -22.51 -6.18 -17.76
N ASP A 155 -22.81 -7.16 -16.92
CA ASP A 155 -24.15 -7.40 -16.37
C ASP A 155 -24.48 -6.54 -15.14
N GLY A 156 -23.60 -5.61 -14.77
CA GLY A 156 -23.79 -4.73 -13.61
C GLY A 156 -23.44 -5.38 -12.27
N THR A 157 -22.75 -6.53 -12.28
CA THR A 157 -22.30 -7.21 -11.06
C THR A 157 -20.82 -7.01 -10.80
N PHE A 158 -20.38 -7.17 -9.54
CA PHE A 158 -18.97 -7.24 -9.15
C PHE A 158 -18.50 -8.67 -8.91
N ARG A 159 -19.39 -9.55 -8.48
CA ARG A 159 -19.14 -10.95 -8.09
C ARG A 159 -18.12 -11.07 -6.95
N PRO A 160 -18.42 -10.50 -5.79
CA PRO A 160 -17.44 -10.35 -4.70
C PRO A 160 -16.98 -11.67 -4.09
N ASN A 161 -17.79 -12.73 -4.20
CA ASN A 161 -17.50 -14.06 -3.67
C ASN A 161 -16.68 -14.94 -4.64
N ASP A 162 -16.58 -14.55 -5.91
CA ASP A 162 -15.78 -15.29 -6.88
C ASP A 162 -14.29 -15.17 -6.57
N ASN A 163 -13.55 -16.26 -6.78
CA ASN A 163 -12.09 -16.20 -6.73
C ASN A 163 -11.57 -15.29 -7.84
N ILE A 164 -10.65 -14.39 -7.50
CA ILE A 164 -10.03 -13.53 -8.53
C ILE A 164 -9.03 -14.31 -9.35
N SER A 165 -9.09 -14.19 -10.69
CA SER A 165 -8.07 -14.77 -11.55
C SER A 165 -6.80 -13.89 -11.56
N ARG A 166 -5.65 -14.50 -11.89
CA ARG A 166 -4.37 -13.80 -11.94
C ARG A 166 -4.38 -12.62 -12.92
N GLN A 167 -5.02 -12.77 -14.10
CA GLN A 167 -5.14 -11.67 -15.05
C GLN A 167 -6.08 -10.56 -14.57
N GLN A 168 -7.19 -10.90 -13.89
CA GLN A 168 -8.08 -9.88 -13.30
C GLN A 168 -7.38 -9.09 -12.20
N PHE A 169 -6.64 -9.79 -11.34
CA PHE A 169 -5.82 -9.15 -10.32
C PHE A 169 -4.76 -8.23 -10.95
N ALA A 170 -4.07 -8.69 -12.00
CA ALA A 170 -3.09 -7.87 -12.69
C ALA A 170 -3.68 -6.55 -13.21
N VAL A 171 -4.89 -6.58 -13.78
CA VAL A 171 -5.58 -5.36 -14.23
C VAL A 171 -5.90 -4.42 -13.08
N MET A 172 -6.40 -4.94 -11.96
CA MET A 172 -6.72 -4.10 -10.79
C MET A 172 -5.45 -3.47 -10.21
N LEU A 173 -4.37 -4.23 -10.06
CA LEU A 173 -3.11 -3.74 -9.53
C LEU A 173 -2.43 -2.73 -10.46
N TYR A 174 -2.46 -2.97 -11.76
CA TYR A 174 -1.95 -2.04 -12.77
C TYR A 174 -2.66 -0.68 -12.71
N ARG A 175 -3.99 -0.69 -12.59
CA ARG A 175 -4.78 0.53 -12.46
C ARG A 175 -4.56 1.22 -11.11
N TYR A 176 -4.44 0.45 -10.04
CA TYR A 176 -4.08 0.96 -8.72
C TYR A 176 -2.76 1.72 -8.73
N LEU A 177 -1.76 1.20 -9.44
CA LEU A 177 -0.44 1.83 -9.56
C LEU A 177 -0.42 3.03 -10.52
N GLY A 178 -1.50 3.29 -11.27
CA GLY A 178 -1.58 4.39 -12.23
C GLY A 178 -0.53 4.33 -13.34
N LEU A 179 -0.10 3.12 -13.73
CA LEU A 179 0.97 2.95 -14.72
C LEU A 179 0.51 3.37 -16.12
N ASP A 180 1.39 4.05 -16.88
CA ASP A 180 1.15 4.42 -18.26
C ASP A 180 1.44 3.25 -19.20
N GLY A 181 0.40 2.67 -19.77
CA GLY A 181 0.48 1.49 -20.66
C GLY A 181 1.32 1.68 -21.91
N THR A 182 1.46 2.92 -22.39
CA THR A 182 2.23 3.22 -23.61
C THR A 182 3.70 2.83 -23.49
N GLN A 183 4.24 2.87 -22.26
CA GLN A 183 5.63 2.49 -21.98
C GLN A 183 5.90 0.98 -22.14
N TYR A 184 4.86 0.15 -22.17
CA TYR A 184 4.99 -1.30 -22.14
C TYR A 184 4.53 -1.97 -23.46
N GLU A 185 4.14 -1.22 -24.48
CA GLU A 185 3.61 -1.76 -25.74
C GLU A 185 4.60 -2.73 -26.41
N SER A 186 5.88 -2.38 -26.46
CA SER A 186 6.95 -3.17 -27.09
C SER A 186 7.43 -4.37 -26.26
N VAL A 187 6.96 -4.53 -25.02
CA VAL A 187 7.40 -5.61 -24.13
C VAL A 187 6.97 -6.96 -24.65
N THR A 188 7.92 -7.88 -24.74
CA THR A 188 7.66 -9.29 -25.05
C THR A 188 7.68 -10.09 -23.74
N LEU A 189 6.57 -10.79 -23.46
CA LEU A 189 6.46 -11.62 -22.27
C LEU A 189 7.12 -12.99 -22.50
N PRO A 190 7.82 -13.56 -21.51
CA PRO A 190 8.51 -14.84 -21.62
C PRO A 190 7.60 -16.05 -21.36
N PHE A 191 6.30 -15.84 -21.13
CA PHE A 191 5.39 -16.90 -20.69
C PHE A 191 4.96 -17.78 -21.85
N ALA A 192 4.97 -19.09 -21.64
CA ALA A 192 4.56 -20.06 -22.67
C ALA A 192 3.07 -20.00 -22.98
N ASP A 193 2.27 -19.44 -22.08
CA ASP A 193 0.82 -19.30 -22.18
C ASP A 193 0.35 -17.87 -22.53
N ASN A 194 1.21 -17.06 -23.14
CA ASN A 194 0.88 -15.68 -23.53
C ASN A 194 -0.43 -15.58 -24.32
N ALA A 195 -0.68 -16.52 -25.22
CA ALA A 195 -1.90 -16.55 -26.05
C ALA A 195 -3.20 -16.75 -25.22
N SER A 196 -3.09 -17.17 -23.97
CA SER A 196 -4.23 -17.33 -23.07
C SER A 196 -4.52 -16.09 -22.23
N ILE A 197 -3.67 -15.05 -22.31
CA ILE A 197 -3.90 -13.76 -21.64
C ILE A 197 -4.98 -13.02 -22.45
N GLY A 198 -6.07 -12.64 -21.80
CA GLY A 198 -7.11 -11.84 -22.44
C GLY A 198 -6.59 -10.46 -22.86
N ASP A 199 -7.04 -9.96 -24.02
CA ASP A 199 -6.61 -8.66 -24.56
C ASP A 199 -6.74 -7.53 -23.54
N TYR A 200 -7.80 -7.55 -22.72
CA TYR A 200 -8.04 -6.55 -21.68
C TYR A 200 -6.97 -6.52 -20.56
N ALA A 201 -6.20 -7.61 -20.42
CA ALA A 201 -5.21 -7.77 -19.38
C ALA A 201 -3.75 -7.69 -19.90
N LEU A 202 -3.55 -7.76 -21.20
CA LEU A 202 -2.22 -7.91 -21.80
C LEU A 202 -1.28 -6.75 -21.40
N THR A 203 -1.74 -5.51 -21.51
CA THR A 203 -0.95 -4.33 -21.10
C THR A 203 -0.59 -4.35 -19.61
N ALA A 204 -1.56 -4.70 -18.77
CA ALA A 204 -1.33 -4.81 -17.34
C ALA A 204 -0.29 -5.89 -17.00
N VAL A 205 -0.36 -7.06 -17.64
CA VAL A 205 0.62 -8.13 -17.42
C VAL A 205 2.01 -7.73 -17.91
N LYS A 206 2.13 -7.07 -19.05
CA LYS A 206 3.41 -6.53 -19.56
C LYS A 206 4.02 -5.52 -18.58
N ALA A 207 3.22 -4.57 -18.12
CA ALA A 207 3.66 -3.56 -17.15
C ALA A 207 4.16 -4.21 -15.86
N LEU A 208 3.33 -5.03 -15.22
CA LEU A 208 3.68 -5.65 -13.94
C LEU A 208 4.84 -6.66 -14.05
N TYR A 209 5.03 -7.27 -15.22
CA TYR A 209 6.21 -8.11 -15.49
C TYR A 209 7.48 -7.24 -15.57
N THR A 210 7.43 -6.13 -16.28
CA THR A 210 8.58 -5.21 -16.42
C THR A 210 8.98 -4.60 -15.09
N GLU A 211 7.98 -4.24 -14.27
CA GLU A 211 8.22 -3.72 -12.91
C GLU A 211 8.64 -4.81 -11.88
N GLY A 212 8.82 -6.07 -12.32
CA GLY A 212 9.24 -7.16 -11.45
C GLY A 212 8.19 -7.64 -10.43
N ILE A 213 6.94 -7.20 -10.58
CA ILE A 213 5.84 -7.56 -9.69
C ILE A 213 5.31 -8.96 -10.01
N ILE A 214 5.26 -9.31 -11.29
CA ILE A 214 4.87 -10.63 -11.81
C ILE A 214 6.09 -11.37 -12.36
N ASN A 215 6.36 -12.58 -11.85
CA ASN A 215 7.50 -13.39 -12.27
C ASN A 215 7.10 -14.71 -12.97
N GLY A 216 5.81 -15.07 -12.97
CA GLY A 216 5.35 -16.38 -13.43
C GLY A 216 5.77 -17.55 -12.53
N SER A 217 5.55 -18.76 -13.02
CA SER A 217 5.98 -20.01 -12.37
C SER A 217 6.49 -21.01 -13.42
N THR A 218 7.53 -21.76 -13.06
CA THR A 218 8.09 -22.79 -13.95
C THR A 218 7.20 -24.03 -13.94
N GLY A 219 6.76 -24.46 -15.11
CA GLY A 219 6.04 -25.70 -15.30
C GLY A 219 6.93 -26.94 -15.26
N SER A 220 6.32 -28.12 -15.29
CA SER A 220 7.05 -29.39 -15.31
C SER A 220 7.89 -29.61 -16.57
N ASP A 221 7.59 -28.87 -17.63
CA ASP A 221 8.32 -28.84 -18.90
C ASP A 221 9.48 -27.83 -18.93
N GLY A 222 9.76 -27.18 -17.80
CA GLY A 222 10.82 -26.19 -17.63
C GLY A 222 10.49 -24.80 -18.20
N ARG A 223 9.33 -24.61 -18.82
CA ARG A 223 8.91 -23.30 -19.36
C ARG A 223 8.22 -22.45 -18.30
N LEU A 224 8.28 -21.15 -18.49
CA LEU A 224 7.63 -20.17 -17.59
C LEU A 224 6.17 -19.97 -18.00
N TYR A 225 5.28 -19.91 -17.01
CA TYR A 225 3.84 -19.71 -17.21
C TYR A 225 3.33 -18.57 -16.34
N PHE A 226 2.44 -17.76 -16.90
CA PHE A 226 1.69 -16.75 -16.15
C PHE A 226 0.45 -17.34 -15.47
N ASN A 227 -0.21 -18.29 -16.11
CA ASN A 227 -1.49 -18.90 -15.71
C ASN A 227 -2.63 -17.88 -15.55
N PRO A 228 -3.04 -17.16 -16.62
CA PRO A 228 -3.93 -16.00 -16.57
C PRO A 228 -5.30 -16.30 -15.95
N GLY A 229 -5.87 -17.48 -16.22
CA GLY A 229 -7.17 -17.93 -15.69
C GLY A 229 -7.10 -18.55 -14.30
N GLY A 230 -5.90 -18.86 -13.80
CA GLY A 230 -5.72 -19.48 -12.49
C GLY A 230 -6.13 -18.56 -11.35
N SER A 231 -6.72 -19.10 -10.29
CA SER A 231 -7.02 -18.34 -9.07
C SER A 231 -5.73 -18.00 -8.32
N LEU A 232 -5.72 -16.84 -7.66
CA LEU A 232 -4.63 -16.41 -6.79
C LEU A 232 -4.84 -16.91 -5.38
N THR A 233 -3.77 -17.44 -4.77
CA THR A 233 -3.78 -17.66 -3.32
C THR A 233 -3.52 -16.37 -2.56
N ARG A 234 -3.93 -16.32 -1.28
CA ARG A 234 -3.70 -15.17 -0.41
C ARG A 234 -2.22 -14.83 -0.28
N ALA A 235 -1.34 -15.84 -0.16
CA ALA A 235 0.10 -15.62 -0.11
C ALA A 235 0.65 -15.05 -1.42
N GLN A 236 0.17 -15.52 -2.57
CA GLN A 236 0.59 -14.98 -3.87
C GLN A 236 0.15 -13.53 -4.05
N ALA A 237 -1.09 -13.21 -3.69
CA ALA A 237 -1.61 -11.84 -3.75
C ALA A 237 -0.78 -10.92 -2.83
N ALA A 238 -0.53 -11.34 -1.59
CA ALA A 238 0.30 -10.58 -0.64
C ALA A 238 1.72 -10.33 -1.18
N ALA A 239 2.35 -11.33 -1.79
CA ALA A 239 3.69 -11.15 -2.36
C ALA A 239 3.70 -10.20 -3.57
N MET A 240 2.68 -10.25 -4.43
CA MET A 240 2.59 -9.35 -5.59
C MET A 240 2.35 -7.91 -5.15
N ILE A 241 1.43 -7.69 -4.20
CA ILE A 241 1.17 -6.37 -3.62
C ILE A 241 2.40 -5.86 -2.87
N GLY A 242 3.02 -6.69 -2.03
CA GLY A 242 4.17 -6.27 -1.24
C GLY A 242 5.38 -5.83 -2.07
N ARG A 243 5.52 -6.33 -3.30
CA ARG A 243 6.56 -5.85 -4.24
C ARG A 243 6.32 -4.43 -4.74
N THR A 244 5.11 -3.92 -4.63
CA THR A 244 4.79 -2.53 -5.01
C THR A 244 5.06 -1.54 -3.89
N GLN A 245 5.27 -2.04 -2.65
CA GLN A 245 5.45 -1.19 -1.49
C GLN A 245 6.88 -0.64 -1.40
N GLU A 246 7.01 0.57 -0.88
CA GLU A 246 8.30 1.12 -0.50
C GLU A 246 8.99 0.27 0.57
N LYS A 247 10.29 0.35 0.65
CA LYS A 247 11.06 -0.22 1.76
C LYS A 247 11.01 0.72 2.98
N GLY A 248 11.18 0.17 4.17
CA GLY A 248 11.24 0.95 5.41
C GLY A 248 10.02 0.80 6.31
N TYR A 249 9.00 0.06 5.89
CA TYR A 249 7.92 -0.32 6.80
C TYR A 249 8.41 -1.28 7.88
N ALA A 250 7.87 -1.13 9.10
CA ALA A 250 8.14 -2.03 10.20
C ALA A 250 7.80 -3.48 9.85
N ILE A 251 8.56 -4.40 10.42
CA ILE A 251 8.30 -5.84 10.35
C ILE A 251 7.75 -6.27 11.70
N VAL A 252 6.61 -6.97 11.70
CA VAL A 252 6.02 -7.53 12.92
C VAL A 252 6.11 -9.05 12.90
N ASP A 253 6.20 -9.65 14.08
CA ASP A 253 6.05 -11.08 14.22
C ASP A 253 4.60 -11.47 13.94
N LEU A 254 4.42 -12.45 13.05
CA LEU A 254 3.09 -12.94 12.71
C LEU A 254 2.56 -13.86 13.82
N THR A 255 1.37 -13.55 14.31
CA THR A 255 0.70 -14.28 15.39
C THR A 255 -0.36 -15.26 14.88
N PHE A 256 -0.43 -15.51 13.57
CA PHE A 256 -1.38 -16.47 13.00
C PHE A 256 -1.05 -17.89 13.42
N SER A 257 -2.06 -18.68 13.75
CA SER A 257 -1.89 -20.08 14.17
C SER A 257 -1.27 -20.97 13.07
N ASP A 258 -1.39 -20.56 11.81
CA ASP A 258 -0.86 -21.24 10.63
C ASP A 258 0.37 -20.54 10.00
N THR A 259 1.07 -19.68 10.76
CA THR A 259 2.26 -18.94 10.29
C THR A 259 3.30 -19.87 9.65
N ALA A 260 3.50 -21.09 10.16
CA ALA A 260 4.41 -22.07 9.61
C ALA A 260 4.05 -22.53 8.18
N SER A 261 2.80 -22.33 7.75
CA SER A 261 2.31 -22.64 6.39
C SER A 261 2.53 -21.51 5.39
N ILE A 262 3.00 -20.35 5.85
CA ILE A 262 3.27 -19.20 4.97
C ILE A 262 4.54 -19.49 4.17
N PRO A 263 4.47 -19.47 2.81
CA PRO A 263 5.64 -19.68 1.99
C PRO A 263 6.70 -18.59 2.21
N ALA A 264 7.97 -18.97 2.24
CA ALA A 264 9.09 -18.07 2.50
C ALA A 264 9.10 -16.82 1.59
N TYR A 265 8.66 -16.95 0.32
CA TYR A 265 8.60 -15.83 -0.61
C TYR A 265 7.56 -14.75 -0.22
N ALA A 266 6.59 -15.09 0.63
CA ALA A 266 5.51 -14.17 1.05
C ALA A 266 5.68 -13.63 2.47
N THR A 267 6.51 -14.27 3.31
CA THR A 267 6.62 -13.97 4.74
C THR A 267 6.92 -12.51 5.00
N TYR A 268 7.98 -11.97 4.40
CA TYR A 268 8.36 -10.56 4.55
C TYR A 268 7.23 -9.59 4.18
N TYR A 269 6.57 -9.83 3.05
CA TYR A 269 5.49 -8.96 2.59
C TYR A 269 4.25 -9.02 3.49
N ILE A 270 3.94 -10.21 4.02
CA ILE A 270 2.83 -10.37 4.97
C ILE A 270 3.15 -9.64 6.28
N GLN A 271 4.37 -9.75 6.79
CA GLN A 271 4.82 -9.06 8.00
C GLN A 271 4.72 -7.54 7.87
N THR A 272 5.23 -6.97 6.79
CA THR A 272 5.18 -5.52 6.55
C THR A 272 3.77 -5.02 6.35
N MET A 273 2.92 -5.72 5.59
CA MET A 273 1.53 -5.33 5.37
C MET A 273 0.65 -5.54 6.61
N ALA A 274 0.94 -6.52 7.44
CA ALA A 274 0.25 -6.71 8.72
C ALA A 274 0.59 -5.56 9.69
N ALA A 275 1.86 -5.13 9.74
CA ALA A 275 2.29 -3.98 10.52
C ALA A 275 1.54 -2.69 10.13
N GLN A 276 1.21 -2.54 8.86
CA GLN A 276 0.49 -1.40 8.32
C GLN A 276 -1.05 -1.51 8.43
N GLY A 277 -1.58 -2.65 8.93
CA GLY A 277 -3.01 -2.92 8.94
C GLY A 277 -3.62 -3.16 7.55
N VAL A 278 -2.80 -3.34 6.51
CA VAL A 278 -3.26 -3.58 5.13
C VAL A 278 -3.89 -4.96 5.00
N ILE A 279 -3.29 -5.96 5.64
CA ILE A 279 -3.84 -7.32 5.69
C ILE A 279 -4.00 -7.79 7.14
N SER A 280 -4.96 -8.68 7.35
CA SER A 280 -5.22 -9.32 8.63
C SER A 280 -5.53 -10.80 8.42
N GLY A 281 -5.51 -11.57 9.51
CA GLY A 281 -6.01 -12.94 9.56
C GLY A 281 -7.53 -13.01 9.62
N TYR A 282 -8.03 -14.23 9.69
CA TYR A 282 -9.42 -14.53 9.94
C TYR A 282 -9.75 -14.54 11.44
N ALA A 283 -11.03 -14.53 11.77
CA ALA A 283 -11.50 -14.54 13.16
C ALA A 283 -11.09 -15.83 13.94
N ASP A 284 -10.76 -16.91 13.22
CA ASP A 284 -10.24 -18.15 13.79
C ASP A 284 -8.72 -18.09 14.12
N GLY A 285 -8.10 -16.94 13.92
CA GLY A 285 -6.68 -16.73 14.16
C GLY A 285 -5.75 -17.25 13.05
N THR A 286 -6.29 -17.69 11.90
CA THR A 286 -5.48 -18.16 10.76
C THR A 286 -5.25 -17.05 9.72
N PHE A 287 -4.20 -17.20 8.90
CA PHE A 287 -3.99 -16.39 7.68
C PHE A 287 -4.51 -17.09 6.43
N GLN A 288 -4.47 -18.41 6.38
CA GLN A 288 -4.85 -19.27 5.25
C GLN A 288 -4.07 -18.94 3.97
N PRO A 289 -2.73 -19.06 3.96
CA PRO A 289 -1.89 -18.62 2.85
C PRO A 289 -2.18 -19.34 1.53
N GLY A 290 -2.62 -20.60 1.59
CA GLY A 290 -2.97 -21.42 0.42
C GLY A 290 -4.41 -21.24 -0.07
N ALA A 291 -5.29 -20.56 0.68
CA ALA A 291 -6.66 -20.33 0.25
C ALA A 291 -6.70 -19.35 -0.94
N ASN A 292 -7.61 -19.59 -1.89
CA ASN A 292 -7.86 -18.63 -2.96
C ASN A 292 -8.46 -17.34 -2.39
N ILE A 293 -8.00 -16.20 -2.88
CA ILE A 293 -8.54 -14.91 -2.49
C ILE A 293 -9.75 -14.55 -3.36
N THR A 294 -10.81 -14.07 -2.73
CA THR A 294 -11.99 -13.61 -3.46
C THR A 294 -11.82 -12.17 -3.95
N ARG A 295 -12.66 -11.77 -4.90
CA ARG A 295 -12.68 -10.41 -5.45
C ARG A 295 -13.02 -9.37 -4.39
N GLY A 296 -13.95 -9.68 -3.46
CA GLY A 296 -14.28 -8.80 -2.33
C GLY A 296 -13.14 -8.65 -1.33
N GLN A 297 -12.43 -9.75 -1.01
CA GLN A 297 -11.25 -9.68 -0.16
C GLN A 297 -10.11 -8.87 -0.81
N MET A 298 -9.94 -9.02 -2.13
CA MET A 298 -8.97 -8.21 -2.86
C MET A 298 -9.32 -6.74 -2.85
N ALA A 299 -10.61 -6.40 -3.00
CA ALA A 299 -11.07 -5.02 -2.92
C ALA A 299 -10.68 -4.38 -1.59
N LYS A 300 -10.90 -5.07 -0.47
CA LYS A 300 -10.49 -4.59 0.86
C LYS A 300 -8.98 -4.37 0.96
N ILE A 301 -8.16 -5.29 0.46
CA ILE A 301 -6.70 -5.15 0.53
C ILE A 301 -6.23 -3.93 -0.29
N LEU A 302 -6.71 -3.76 -1.51
CA LEU A 302 -6.35 -2.60 -2.34
C LEU A 302 -6.83 -1.27 -1.73
N TYR A 303 -8.02 -1.27 -1.14
CA TYR A 303 -8.52 -0.12 -0.37
C TYR A 303 -7.60 0.20 0.82
N ASN A 304 -7.18 -0.80 1.57
CA ASN A 304 -6.31 -0.61 2.73
C ASN A 304 -4.89 -0.14 2.37
N LEU A 305 -4.48 -0.26 1.11
CA LEU A 305 -3.19 0.26 0.63
C LEU A 305 -3.21 1.77 0.39
N MET A 306 -4.38 2.36 0.16
CA MET A 306 -4.55 3.79 -0.06
C MET A 306 -4.51 4.57 1.23
#